data_a046098944640f6a309ae9daaeccc9f5
#
_entry.id   a046098944640f6a309ae9daaeccc9f5
#
_cell.length_a   1.000
_cell.length_b   1.000
_cell.length_c   1.000
_cell.angle_alpha   90.00
_cell.angle_beta   90.00
_cell.angle_gamma   90.00
#
_symmetry.space_group_name_H-M   'P 1'
#
loop_
_entity.id
_entity.type
_entity.pdbx_description
1 polymer ?
#
loop_
_entity_poly.entity_id
_entity_poly.type
_entity_poly.pdbx_seq_one_letter_code
_entity_poly.pdbx_strand_id
1 'polypeptide(L)'
;MGSEMCIRDRYIFNSLAFYIGGVLVAFMAAGFCMLESGLVTTKSVSSIGAKNIGKFAICSIIFFLFGYNVAYGIPEGGYIGSFTTWSAGSEIGTGYSDSSDWFFQTMFVCATVSIVSGAVAERIKIWPFFAFAVIMSVSYTHLTLPTNREV
;
A
#
# COMPACT_ATOMS: atom_id res chain seq x y z
N MET A 1 -27.33 20.02 -16.00
CA MET A 1 -27.76 18.65 -15.61
C MET A 1 -26.88 17.55 -16.24
N GLY A 2 -26.54 17.56 -17.52
CA GLY A 2 -25.74 16.48 -18.13
C GLY A 2 -24.27 16.43 -17.69
N SER A 3 -23.63 17.57 -17.46
CA SER A 3 -22.21 17.62 -17.04
C SER A 3 -21.97 17.14 -15.61
N GLU A 4 -22.86 17.48 -14.70
CA GLU A 4 -22.74 17.05 -13.29
C GLU A 4 -23.00 15.54 -13.11
N MET A 5 -23.93 14.99 -13.90
CA MET A 5 -24.18 13.55 -13.93
C MET A 5 -22.95 12.80 -14.45
N CYS A 6 -22.32 13.28 -15.50
CA CYS A 6 -21.12 12.67 -16.07
C CYS A 6 -19.92 12.71 -15.10
N ILE A 7 -19.74 13.79 -14.35
CA ILE A 7 -18.68 13.92 -13.32
C ILE A 7 -18.92 12.93 -12.19
N ARG A 8 -20.16 12.79 -11.72
CA ARG A 8 -20.52 11.85 -10.66
C ARG A 8 -20.36 10.40 -11.09
N ASP A 9 -20.76 10.05 -12.28
CA ASP A 9 -20.62 8.69 -12.81
C ASP A 9 -19.14 8.32 -12.96
N ARG A 10 -18.31 9.25 -13.44
CA ARG A 10 -16.87 9.09 -13.55
C ARG A 10 -16.21 8.91 -12.18
N TYR A 11 -16.62 9.66 -11.17
CA TYR A 11 -16.15 9.52 -9.79
C TYR A 11 -16.46 8.12 -9.20
N ILE A 12 -17.70 7.65 -9.40
CA ILE A 12 -18.14 6.34 -8.92
C ILE A 12 -17.35 5.23 -9.63
N PHE A 13 -17.18 5.34 -10.95
CA PHE A 13 -16.51 4.32 -11.74
C PHE A 13 -15.02 4.22 -11.40
N ASN A 14 -14.34 5.35 -11.26
CA ASN A 14 -12.93 5.39 -10.86
C ASN A 14 -12.73 4.85 -9.45
N SER A 15 -13.57 5.24 -8.49
CA SER A 15 -13.49 4.76 -7.11
C SER A 15 -13.72 3.26 -7.02
N LEU A 16 -14.66 2.72 -7.81
CA LEU A 16 -14.90 1.29 -7.90
C LEU A 16 -13.72 0.54 -8.55
N ALA A 17 -13.12 1.11 -9.58
CA ALA A 17 -11.95 0.53 -10.24
C ALA A 17 -10.75 0.42 -9.29
N PHE A 18 -10.47 1.47 -8.49
CA PHE A 18 -9.44 1.43 -7.47
C PHE A 18 -9.73 0.39 -6.39
N TYR A 19 -10.98 0.27 -5.95
CA TYR A 19 -11.37 -0.72 -4.95
C TYR A 19 -11.18 -2.15 -5.47
N ILE A 20 -11.68 -2.45 -6.67
CA ILE A 20 -11.51 -3.77 -7.29
C ILE A 20 -10.03 -4.08 -7.53
N GLY A 21 -9.27 -3.11 -8.03
CA GLY A 21 -7.83 -3.24 -8.21
C GLY A 21 -7.11 -3.54 -6.91
N GLY A 22 -7.44 -2.84 -5.82
CA GLY A 22 -6.90 -3.09 -4.49
C GLY A 22 -7.20 -4.49 -3.96
N VAL A 23 -8.41 -4.99 -4.17
CA VAL A 23 -8.78 -6.38 -3.80
C VAL A 23 -7.96 -7.40 -4.60
N LEU A 24 -7.77 -7.19 -5.90
CA LEU A 24 -6.93 -8.07 -6.73
C LEU A 24 -5.47 -8.08 -6.24
N VAL A 25 -4.92 -6.92 -5.88
CA VAL A 25 -3.57 -6.83 -5.30
C VAL A 25 -3.51 -7.50 -3.92
N ALA A 26 -4.56 -7.44 -3.11
CA ALA A 26 -4.64 -8.17 -1.85
C ALA A 26 -4.54 -9.69 -2.06
N PHE A 27 -5.14 -10.23 -3.12
CA PHE A 27 -4.95 -11.64 -3.49
C PHE A 27 -3.51 -11.98 -3.87
N MET A 28 -2.75 -11.06 -4.44
CA MET A 28 -1.31 -11.26 -4.64
C MET A 28 -0.58 -11.47 -3.30
N ALA A 29 -0.90 -10.71 -2.27
CA ALA A 29 -0.30 -10.88 -0.95
C ALA A 29 -0.60 -12.27 -0.36
N ALA A 30 -1.81 -12.79 -0.55
CA ALA A 30 -2.17 -14.16 -0.18
C ALA A 30 -1.39 -15.21 -0.99
N GLY A 31 -1.21 -14.99 -2.29
CA GLY A 31 -0.40 -15.83 -3.16
C GLY A 31 1.07 -15.88 -2.72
N PHE A 32 1.67 -14.74 -2.35
CA PHE A 32 3.02 -14.69 -1.79
C PHE A 32 3.13 -15.44 -0.46
N CYS A 33 2.12 -15.36 0.41
CA CYS A 33 2.09 -16.12 1.65
C CYS A 33 2.11 -17.63 1.39
N MET A 34 1.33 -18.11 0.42
CA MET A 34 1.32 -19.53 0.02
C MET A 34 2.66 -19.96 -0.57
N LEU A 35 3.24 -19.13 -1.45
CA LEU A 35 4.53 -19.39 -2.06
C LEU A 35 5.65 -19.46 -1.02
N GLU A 36 5.71 -18.49 -0.12
CA GLU A 36 6.68 -18.50 0.99
C GLU A 36 6.52 -19.75 1.87
N SER A 37 5.27 -20.13 2.18
CA SER A 37 4.98 -21.33 3.00
C SER A 37 5.41 -22.62 2.32
N GLY A 38 5.36 -22.67 0.99
CA GLY A 38 5.80 -23.84 0.19
C GLY A 38 7.31 -23.95 0.03
N LEU A 39 8.05 -22.84 0.17
CA LEU A 39 9.51 -22.80 0.01
C LEU A 39 10.28 -23.04 1.29
N VAL A 40 9.64 -22.98 2.45
CA VAL A 40 10.29 -23.12 3.76
C VAL A 40 10.07 -24.49 4.37
N THR A 41 10.88 -24.84 5.37
CA THR A 41 10.74 -26.10 6.11
C THR A 41 9.44 -26.12 6.92
N THR A 42 8.85 -27.30 7.12
CA THR A 42 7.56 -27.49 7.80
C THR A 42 7.51 -26.84 9.19
N LYS A 43 8.65 -26.79 9.90
CA LYS A 43 8.75 -26.12 11.21
C LYS A 43 8.60 -24.59 11.12
N SER A 44 8.98 -24.00 10.00
CA SER A 44 8.99 -22.54 9.81
C SER A 44 7.69 -21.99 9.25
N VAL A 45 6.77 -22.83 8.75
CA VAL A 45 5.51 -22.40 8.11
C VAL A 45 4.66 -21.52 9.04
N SER A 46 4.54 -21.93 10.33
CA SER A 46 3.78 -21.14 11.31
C SER A 46 4.37 -19.74 11.54
N SER A 47 5.69 -19.63 11.61
CA SER A 47 6.41 -18.36 11.74
C SER A 47 6.24 -17.48 10.49
N ILE A 48 6.23 -18.09 9.31
CA ILE A 48 5.98 -17.38 8.05
C ILE A 48 4.55 -16.83 8.00
N GLY A 49 3.55 -17.62 8.41
CA GLY A 49 2.16 -17.15 8.52
C GLY A 49 2.02 -15.94 9.45
N ALA A 50 2.59 -16.04 10.67
CA ALA A 50 2.59 -14.95 11.63
C ALA A 50 3.31 -13.68 11.08
N LYS A 51 4.47 -13.87 10.41
CA LYS A 51 5.23 -12.80 9.76
C LYS A 51 4.39 -12.10 8.68
N ASN A 52 3.64 -12.86 7.87
CA ASN A 52 2.81 -12.29 6.80
C ASN A 52 1.64 -11.46 7.35
N ILE A 53 0.96 -11.93 8.40
CA ILE A 53 -0.10 -11.16 9.06
C ILE A 53 0.49 -9.91 9.71
N GLY A 54 1.59 -10.05 10.46
CA GLY A 54 2.25 -8.94 11.14
C GLY A 54 2.74 -7.86 10.19
N LYS A 55 3.37 -8.22 9.05
CA LYS A 55 3.81 -7.22 8.07
C LYS A 55 2.63 -6.45 7.47
N PHE A 56 1.51 -7.15 7.17
CA PHE A 56 0.33 -6.52 6.60
C PHE A 56 -0.24 -5.47 7.55
N ALA A 57 -0.37 -5.82 8.84
CA ALA A 57 -0.83 -4.91 9.88
C ALA A 57 0.11 -3.70 10.04
N ILE A 58 1.42 -3.95 10.14
CA ILE A 58 2.43 -2.89 10.32
C ILE A 58 2.46 -1.95 9.12
N CYS A 59 2.50 -2.48 7.89
CA CYS A 59 2.52 -1.65 6.68
C CYS A 59 1.26 -0.79 6.57
N SER A 60 0.08 -1.35 6.85
CA SER A 60 -1.17 -0.60 6.80
C SER A 60 -1.22 0.53 7.83
N ILE A 61 -0.77 0.27 9.07
CA ILE A 61 -0.73 1.28 10.14
C ILE A 61 0.26 2.40 9.80
N ILE A 62 1.48 2.07 9.38
CA ILE A 62 2.51 3.05 9.05
C ILE A 62 2.10 3.89 7.84
N PHE A 63 1.50 3.25 6.83
CA PHE A 63 1.00 3.96 5.66
C PHE A 63 -0.16 4.90 6.01
N PHE A 64 -1.04 4.51 6.92
CA PHE A 64 -2.10 5.37 7.46
C PHE A 64 -1.54 6.57 8.24
N LEU A 65 -0.55 6.34 9.11
CA LEU A 65 -0.01 7.39 9.97
C LEU A 65 0.83 8.42 9.22
N PHE A 66 1.67 7.97 8.30
CA PHE A 66 2.67 8.84 7.66
C PHE A 66 2.78 8.64 6.15
N GLY A 67 2.63 7.40 5.66
CA GLY A 67 3.00 7.04 4.30
C GLY A 67 2.22 7.81 3.24
N TYR A 68 0.92 7.92 3.37
CA TYR A 68 0.07 8.58 2.38
C TYR A 68 0.35 10.08 2.28
N ASN A 69 0.44 10.79 3.40
CA ASN A 69 0.68 12.23 3.40
C ASN A 69 2.12 12.59 3.02
N VAL A 70 3.08 11.74 3.36
CA VAL A 70 4.47 11.89 2.87
C VAL A 70 4.53 11.71 1.36
N ALA A 71 3.70 10.83 0.81
CA ALA A 71 3.62 10.54 -0.62
C ALA A 71 2.89 11.63 -1.41
N TYR A 72 1.70 12.03 -0.96
CA TYR A 72 0.78 12.89 -1.70
C TYR A 72 0.68 14.31 -1.15
N GLY A 73 1.04 14.54 0.10
CA GLY A 73 0.99 15.86 0.77
C GLY A 73 2.20 16.74 0.49
N ILE A 74 2.78 16.71 -0.70
CA ILE A 74 3.98 17.49 -1.06
C ILE A 74 3.54 18.93 -1.36
N PRO A 75 4.03 19.95 -0.59
CA PRO A 75 3.79 21.34 -0.91
C PRO A 75 4.48 21.74 -2.23
N GLU A 76 4.00 22.77 -2.89
CA GLU A 76 4.60 23.27 -4.13
C GLU A 76 6.10 23.58 -3.94
N GLY A 77 6.96 22.83 -4.66
CA GLY A 77 8.42 22.97 -4.59
C GLY A 77 9.13 22.12 -3.52
N GLY A 78 8.41 21.28 -2.76
CA GLY A 78 9.00 20.34 -1.78
C GLY A 78 9.26 18.96 -2.37
N TYR A 79 10.28 18.25 -1.80
CA TYR A 79 10.58 16.85 -2.16
C TYR A 79 9.93 15.85 -1.21
N ILE A 80 9.47 16.28 -0.03
CA ILE A 80 8.92 15.43 1.03
C ILE A 80 7.60 16.05 1.49
N GLY A 81 6.55 15.24 1.61
CA GLY A 81 5.25 15.65 2.12
C GLY A 81 5.23 15.87 3.64
N SER A 82 4.10 16.33 4.15
CA SER A 82 3.93 16.62 5.57
C SER A 82 3.78 15.33 6.39
N PHE A 83 4.41 15.28 7.57
CA PHE A 83 4.24 14.20 8.54
C PHE A 83 2.94 14.39 9.34
N THR A 84 1.81 14.18 8.70
CA THR A 84 0.48 14.24 9.34
C THR A 84 -0.25 12.93 9.12
N THR A 85 -1.20 12.62 10.00
CA THR A 85 -2.05 11.43 9.83
C THR A 85 -3.01 11.64 8.67
N TRP A 86 -3.24 10.58 7.89
CA TRP A 86 -4.19 10.63 6.81
C TRP A 86 -5.62 10.91 7.31
N SER A 87 -6.33 11.76 6.61
CA SER A 87 -7.76 11.98 6.79
C SER A 87 -8.43 11.98 5.41
N ALA A 88 -9.55 11.28 5.29
CA ALA A 88 -10.30 11.26 4.05
C ALA A 88 -10.82 12.66 3.71
N GLY A 89 -10.40 13.20 2.59
CA GLY A 89 -11.00 14.38 1.98
C GLY A 89 -12.34 14.03 1.31
N SER A 90 -13.22 14.99 1.18
CA SER A 90 -14.51 14.82 0.49
C SER A 90 -14.54 15.49 -0.88
N GLU A 91 -13.41 15.72 -1.51
CA GLU A 91 -13.33 16.47 -2.75
C GLU A 91 -13.73 15.62 -3.96
N ILE A 92 -14.94 15.87 -4.46
CA ILE A 92 -15.45 15.32 -5.75
C ILE A 92 -14.60 15.80 -6.95
N GLY A 93 -13.81 16.86 -6.76
CA GLY A 93 -12.98 17.48 -7.79
C GLY A 93 -11.82 16.61 -8.31
N THR A 94 -11.31 15.66 -7.54
CA THR A 94 -10.21 14.77 -7.94
C THR A 94 -10.65 13.63 -8.86
N GLY A 95 -11.96 13.42 -9.03
CA GLY A 95 -12.51 12.39 -9.91
C GLY A 95 -12.48 10.96 -9.38
N TYR A 96 -12.08 10.75 -8.13
CA TYR A 96 -12.13 9.47 -7.39
C TYR A 96 -12.15 9.71 -5.88
N SER A 97 -12.48 8.68 -5.09
CA SER A 97 -12.50 8.76 -3.62
C SER A 97 -11.11 8.55 -3.05
N ASP A 98 -10.65 9.45 -2.17
CA ASP A 98 -9.37 9.35 -1.46
C ASP A 98 -9.26 8.04 -0.66
N SER A 99 -10.38 7.56 -0.11
CA SER A 99 -10.41 6.29 0.61
C SER A 99 -10.14 5.08 -0.28
N SER A 100 -10.61 5.10 -1.53
CA SER A 100 -10.37 4.01 -2.49
C SER A 100 -8.93 4.04 -3.00
N ASP A 101 -8.36 5.22 -3.22
CA ASP A 101 -6.96 5.39 -3.58
C ASP A 101 -6.05 4.97 -2.43
N TRP A 102 -6.30 5.42 -1.21
CA TRP A 102 -5.56 4.99 -0.03
C TRP A 102 -5.55 3.48 0.13
N PHE A 103 -6.70 2.82 -0.04
CA PHE A 103 -6.79 1.36 0.03
C PHE A 103 -5.94 0.69 -1.04
N PHE A 104 -6.05 1.15 -2.29
CA PHE A 104 -5.29 0.63 -3.42
C PHE A 104 -3.79 0.75 -3.20
N GLN A 105 -3.31 1.92 -2.80
CA GLN A 105 -1.89 2.18 -2.53
C GLN A 105 -1.36 1.36 -1.34
N THR A 106 -2.15 1.19 -0.29
CA THR A 106 -1.81 0.34 0.86
C THR A 106 -1.55 -1.10 0.43
N MET A 107 -2.39 -1.63 -0.47
CA MET A 107 -2.21 -3.00 -0.97
C MET A 107 -0.93 -3.14 -1.79
N PHE A 108 -0.54 -2.15 -2.58
CA PHE A 108 0.73 -2.16 -3.32
C PHE A 108 1.94 -2.11 -2.39
N VAL A 109 1.92 -1.28 -1.36
CA VAL A 109 2.99 -1.24 -0.34
C VAL A 109 3.13 -2.60 0.34
N CYS A 110 2.02 -3.22 0.75
CA CYS A 110 2.03 -4.55 1.36
C CYS A 110 2.55 -5.64 0.40
N ALA A 111 2.19 -5.57 -0.89
CA ALA A 111 2.68 -6.49 -1.91
C ALA A 111 4.19 -6.37 -2.11
N THR A 112 4.74 -5.15 -2.15
CA THR A 112 6.17 -4.89 -2.30
C THR A 112 6.97 -5.47 -1.14
N VAL A 113 6.53 -5.23 0.10
CA VAL A 113 7.16 -5.81 1.29
C VAL A 113 7.04 -7.34 1.29
N SER A 114 5.99 -7.90 0.66
CA SER A 114 5.83 -9.35 0.49
C SER A 114 6.89 -9.95 -0.42
N ILE A 115 7.24 -9.30 -1.52
CA ILE A 115 8.30 -9.75 -2.43
C ILE A 115 9.64 -9.87 -1.70
N VAL A 116 10.01 -8.83 -0.94
CA VAL A 116 11.23 -8.84 -0.14
C VAL A 116 11.18 -9.88 0.98
N SER A 117 10.01 -10.07 1.60
CA SER A 117 9.79 -11.11 2.62
C SER A 117 10.13 -12.50 2.10
N GLY A 118 9.75 -12.83 0.87
CA GLY A 118 10.09 -14.09 0.23
C GLY A 118 11.59 -14.27 0.03
N ALA A 119 12.29 -13.22 -0.41
CA ALA A 119 13.74 -13.27 -0.65
C ALA A 119 14.56 -13.48 0.63
N VAL A 120 14.08 -13.01 1.78
CA VAL A 120 14.75 -13.12 3.08
C VAL A 120 14.14 -14.22 3.98
N ALA A 121 13.24 -15.06 3.45
CA ALA A 121 12.63 -16.15 4.18
C ALA A 121 13.70 -17.05 4.81
N GLU A 122 13.53 -17.44 6.07
CA GLU A 122 14.46 -18.23 6.88
C GLU A 122 15.85 -17.61 7.16
N ARG A 123 16.18 -16.48 6.55
CA ARG A 123 17.51 -15.82 6.69
C ARG A 123 17.53 -14.68 7.70
N ILE A 124 16.38 -14.09 8.00
CA ILE A 124 16.28 -12.95 8.90
C ILE A 124 15.34 -13.26 10.07
N LYS A 125 15.67 -12.73 11.26
CA LYS A 125 14.79 -12.80 12.42
C LYS A 125 13.57 -11.91 12.23
N ILE A 126 12.45 -12.23 12.89
CA ILE A 126 11.15 -11.52 12.73
C ILE A 126 11.26 -10.02 13.08
N TRP A 127 11.93 -9.67 14.17
CA TRP A 127 12.03 -8.27 14.62
C TRP A 127 12.78 -7.34 13.66
N PRO A 128 14.00 -7.67 13.18
CA PRO A 128 14.66 -6.89 12.14
C PRO A 128 13.85 -6.79 10.85
N PHE A 129 13.09 -7.83 10.50
CA PHE A 129 12.22 -7.79 9.34
C PHE A 129 11.09 -6.76 9.50
N PHE A 130 10.46 -6.67 10.67
CA PHE A 130 9.44 -5.65 10.92
C PHE A 130 10.00 -4.22 10.91
N ALA A 131 11.18 -4.00 11.46
CA ALA A 131 11.87 -2.71 11.35
C ALA A 131 12.13 -2.34 9.87
N PHE A 132 12.59 -3.31 9.08
CA PHE A 132 12.77 -3.13 7.64
C PHE A 132 11.44 -2.84 6.92
N ALA A 133 10.35 -3.53 7.27
CA ALA A 133 9.02 -3.30 6.70
C ALA A 133 8.51 -1.86 6.94
N VAL A 134 8.78 -1.29 8.12
CA VAL A 134 8.47 0.13 8.42
C VAL A 134 9.23 1.06 7.48
N ILE A 135 10.53 0.87 7.32
CA ILE A 135 11.36 1.71 6.44
C ILE A 135 10.90 1.57 4.98
N MET A 136 10.65 0.35 4.53
CA MET A 136 10.19 0.09 3.16
C MET A 136 8.80 0.69 2.89
N SER A 137 7.88 0.66 3.84
CA SER A 137 6.53 1.21 3.65
C SER A 137 6.54 2.72 3.41
N VAL A 138 7.50 3.44 4.00
CA VAL A 138 7.69 4.88 3.79
C VAL A 138 8.53 5.14 2.52
N SER A 139 9.62 4.41 2.32
CA SER A 139 10.55 4.62 1.20
C SER A 139 9.94 4.26 -0.15
N TYR A 140 9.11 3.22 -0.23
CA TYR A 140 8.48 2.78 -1.48
C TYR A 140 7.58 3.86 -2.09
N THR A 141 6.84 4.57 -1.27
CA THR A 141 5.98 5.67 -1.73
C THR A 141 6.77 6.80 -2.36
N HIS A 142 7.96 7.11 -1.84
CA HIS A 142 8.84 8.12 -2.42
C HIS A 142 9.45 7.71 -3.75
N LEU A 143 9.73 6.43 -3.95
CA LEU A 143 10.36 5.93 -5.17
C LEU A 143 9.38 5.79 -6.35
N THR A 144 8.11 5.57 -6.08
CA THR A 144 7.10 5.35 -7.14
C THR A 144 6.41 6.62 -7.60
N LEU A 145 6.35 7.66 -6.78
CA LEU A 145 5.71 8.94 -7.12
C LEU A 145 6.35 9.74 -8.27
N PRO A 146 7.69 9.81 -8.42
CA PRO A 146 8.30 10.56 -9.52
C PRO A 146 7.91 10.03 -10.90
N THR A 147 7.65 8.74 -11.00
CA THR A 147 7.37 8.07 -12.29
C THR A 147 5.96 8.36 -12.82
N ASN A 148 5.01 8.72 -11.96
CA ASN A 148 3.62 8.97 -12.35
C ASN A 148 3.29 10.44 -12.59
N ARG A 149 4.25 11.35 -12.39
CA ARG A 149 4.05 12.80 -12.58
C ARG A 149 4.40 13.31 -13.99
N GLU A 150 4.91 12.45 -14.86
CA GLU A 150 5.31 12.80 -16.23
C GLU A 150 4.27 12.37 -17.30
N VAL A 151 2.99 12.27 -16.94
CA VAL A 151 1.91 12.06 -17.92
C VAL A 151 0.90 13.19 -17.85
#